data_5eeba3ebd687fde86aa36f2d21bb7c1b
#
_entry.id   5eeba3ebd687fde86aa36f2d21bb7c1b
#
_cell.length_a   1.000
_cell.length_b   1.000
_cell.length_c   1.000
_cell.angle_alpha   90.00
_cell.angle_beta   90.00
_cell.angle_gamma   90.00
#
_symmetry.space_group_name_H-M   'P 1'
#
loop_
_entity.id
_entity.type
_entity.pdbx_description
1 polymer ?
#
loop_
_entity_poly.entity_id
_entity_poly.type
_entity_poly.pdbx_seq_one_letter_code
_entity_poly.pdbx_strand_id
1 'polypeptide(L)'
;MSKSEDRRQSQRVALIDAAEAAILRRGVAGLRAREIAAEAGCALGAIYNLVADMDELTLLVGSRTLARLDAALSGAGAAGPPDSPDAPAARLVAVAIAYCRFARDNLNLWRALFEHRMTEARPVPAWAIDEHMRLFAHVAAPLRALAPSLDPVELALLARTLFAAVHGVVLLGVEQKTVAVPQEALEQKIGQLVRLFCLGLRQS
;
A
#
# COMPACT_ATOMS: atom_id res chain seq x y z
N MET A 1 3.67 28.68 16.11
CA MET A 1 4.39 27.48 16.59
C MET A 1 5.63 27.94 17.33
N SER A 2 6.01 27.29 18.43
CA SER A 2 7.21 27.69 19.17
C SER A 2 8.47 27.12 18.49
N LYS A 3 9.61 27.81 18.62
CA LYS A 3 10.91 27.36 18.10
C LYS A 3 11.29 25.93 18.57
N SER A 4 10.76 25.52 19.73
CA SER A 4 10.93 24.17 20.29
C SER A 4 10.09 23.12 19.55
N GLU A 5 8.86 23.47 19.16
CA GLU A 5 7.95 22.60 18.40
C GLU A 5 8.48 22.37 16.97
N ASP A 6 8.99 23.45 16.33
CA ASP A 6 9.57 23.35 14.98
C ASP A 6 10.79 22.44 14.99
N ARG A 7 11.66 22.53 16.02
CA ARG A 7 12.82 21.66 16.17
C ARG A 7 12.40 20.20 16.40
N ARG A 8 11.41 19.94 17.25
CA ARG A 8 10.89 18.59 17.52
C ARG A 8 10.31 17.98 16.25
N GLN A 9 9.53 18.76 15.49
CA GLN A 9 8.96 18.31 14.22
C GLN A 9 10.04 17.99 13.19
N SER A 10 11.07 18.83 13.06
CA SER A 10 12.19 18.56 12.16
C SER A 10 12.95 17.29 12.54
N GLN A 11 13.16 17.06 13.83
CA GLN A 11 13.80 15.82 14.30
C GLN A 11 12.92 14.58 14.05
N ARG A 12 11.59 14.71 14.20
CA ARG A 12 10.67 13.62 13.90
C ARG A 12 10.69 13.27 12.40
N VAL A 13 10.73 14.26 11.53
CA VAL A 13 10.86 14.05 10.09
C VAL A 13 12.17 13.32 9.77
N ALA A 14 13.31 13.78 10.29
CA ALA A 14 14.60 13.16 10.08
C ALA A 14 14.63 11.69 10.58
N LEU A 15 13.96 11.39 11.69
CA LEU A 15 13.83 10.04 12.23
C LEU A 15 13.05 9.12 11.26
N ILE A 16 11.93 9.62 10.72
CA ILE A 16 11.11 8.86 9.75
C ILE A 16 11.88 8.67 8.44
N ASP A 17 12.63 9.67 7.98
CA ASP A 17 13.48 9.58 6.78
C ASP A 17 14.57 8.51 6.94
N ALA A 18 15.23 8.46 8.09
CA ALA A 18 16.23 7.44 8.40
C ALA A 18 15.61 6.03 8.46
N ALA A 19 14.43 5.89 9.07
CA ALA A 19 13.71 4.62 9.13
C ALA A 19 13.26 4.15 7.74
N GLU A 20 12.73 5.05 6.92
CA GLU A 20 12.34 4.76 5.54
C GLU A 20 13.55 4.30 4.70
N ALA A 21 14.67 5.00 4.79
CA ALA A 21 15.91 4.61 4.12
C ALA A 21 16.42 3.25 4.59
N ALA A 22 16.29 2.92 5.88
CA ALA A 22 16.66 1.61 6.41
C ALA A 22 15.74 0.49 5.87
N ILE A 23 14.42 0.72 5.80
CA ILE A 23 13.45 -0.23 5.22
C ILE A 23 13.73 -0.43 3.74
N LEU A 24 13.97 0.64 2.98
CA LEU A 24 14.32 0.56 1.56
C LEU A 24 15.52 -0.36 1.33
N ARG A 25 16.56 -0.23 2.14
CA ARG A 25 17.80 -1.02 1.99
C ARG A 25 17.65 -2.48 2.43
N ARG A 26 16.94 -2.75 3.55
CA ARG A 26 17.03 -4.04 4.26
C ARG A 26 15.67 -4.63 4.68
N GLY A 27 14.56 -4.02 4.30
CA GLY A 27 13.22 -4.38 4.77
C GLY A 27 13.00 -4.06 6.26
N VAL A 28 11.82 -4.39 6.79
CA VAL A 28 11.44 -4.14 8.20
C VAL A 28 12.35 -4.88 9.16
N ALA A 29 12.74 -6.12 8.83
CA ALA A 29 13.66 -6.91 9.65
C ALA A 29 15.04 -6.25 9.83
N GLY A 30 15.41 -5.30 8.98
CA GLY A 30 16.65 -4.53 9.06
C GLY A 30 16.58 -3.30 9.96
N LEU A 31 15.43 -2.94 10.52
CA LEU A 31 15.31 -1.80 11.41
C LEU A 31 16.09 -2.02 12.72
N ARG A 32 16.98 -1.08 13.04
CA ARG A 32 17.76 -1.07 14.25
C ARG A 32 17.72 0.34 14.86
N ALA A 33 17.10 0.49 16.03
CA ALA A 33 16.92 1.79 16.68
C ALA A 33 18.21 2.59 16.81
N ARG A 34 19.34 1.94 17.15
CA ARG A 34 20.65 2.59 17.27
C ARG A 34 21.15 3.16 15.94
N GLU A 35 20.96 2.44 14.84
CA GLU A 35 21.39 2.87 13.51
C GLU A 35 20.53 4.04 13.02
N ILE A 36 19.20 3.92 13.23
CA ILE A 36 18.23 4.97 12.86
C ILE A 36 18.50 6.26 13.65
N ALA A 37 18.78 6.16 14.97
CA ALA A 37 19.14 7.31 15.78
C ALA A 37 20.40 8.02 15.25
N ALA A 38 21.44 7.24 14.91
CA ALA A 38 22.68 7.78 14.35
C ALA A 38 22.44 8.46 12.99
N GLU A 39 21.68 7.85 12.07
CA GLU A 39 21.33 8.45 10.78
C GLU A 39 20.47 9.71 10.94
N ALA A 40 19.54 9.74 11.90
CA ALA A 40 18.71 10.90 12.22
C ALA A 40 19.45 12.00 13.01
N GLY A 41 20.69 11.78 13.40
CA GLY A 41 21.48 12.74 14.16
C GLY A 41 21.00 12.95 15.58
N CYS A 42 20.41 11.93 16.23
CA CYS A 42 19.90 12.03 17.60
C CYS A 42 20.44 10.91 18.52
N ALA A 43 20.32 11.11 19.83
CA ALA A 43 20.65 10.08 20.79
C ALA A 43 19.58 8.95 20.74
N LEU A 44 19.98 7.71 21.02
CA LEU A 44 19.06 6.55 21.01
C LEU A 44 17.82 6.78 21.87
N GLY A 45 17.96 7.32 23.08
CA GLY A 45 16.83 7.61 23.96
C GLY A 45 15.92 8.72 23.46
N ALA A 46 16.39 9.59 22.55
CA ALA A 46 15.57 10.66 21.98
C ALA A 46 14.51 10.15 21.01
N ILE A 47 14.68 8.95 20.43
CA ILE A 47 13.67 8.30 19.58
C ILE A 47 12.32 8.26 20.32
N TYR A 48 12.31 7.79 21.56
CA TYR A 48 11.10 7.60 22.37
C TYR A 48 10.45 8.91 22.86
N ASN A 49 11.10 10.05 22.62
CA ASN A 49 10.48 11.38 22.78
C ASN A 49 9.77 11.84 21.48
N LEU A 50 10.07 11.21 20.34
CA LEU A 50 9.55 11.56 19.02
C LEU A 50 8.45 10.62 18.53
N VAL A 51 8.55 9.34 18.90
CA VAL A 51 7.58 8.27 18.62
C VAL A 51 7.42 7.40 19.87
N ALA A 52 6.28 6.74 20.04
CA ALA A 52 6.03 5.90 21.21
C ALA A 52 6.93 4.66 21.23
N ASP A 53 7.14 4.04 20.06
CA ASP A 53 7.95 2.84 19.88
C ASP A 53 8.38 2.66 18.41
N MET A 54 9.06 1.56 18.11
CA MET A 54 9.51 1.22 16.77
C MET A 54 8.35 0.78 15.86
N ASP A 55 7.26 0.29 16.44
CA ASP A 55 6.06 -0.06 15.67
C ASP A 55 5.38 1.20 15.14
N GLU A 56 5.20 2.25 15.98
CA GLU A 56 4.70 3.55 15.52
C GLU A 56 5.59 4.13 14.42
N LEU A 57 6.93 4.04 14.59
CA LEU A 57 7.85 4.52 13.56
C LEU A 57 7.66 3.78 12.23
N THR A 58 7.48 2.46 12.28
CA THR A 58 7.22 1.64 11.09
C THR A 58 5.89 2.00 10.44
N LEU A 59 4.84 2.21 11.24
CA LEU A 59 3.53 2.65 10.74
C LEU A 59 3.59 4.05 10.09
N LEU A 60 4.40 4.97 10.61
CA LEU A 60 4.59 6.30 10.01
C LEU A 60 5.30 6.23 8.65
N VAL A 61 6.27 5.31 8.49
CA VAL A 61 6.85 5.01 7.17
C VAL A 61 5.79 4.37 6.26
N GLY A 62 4.99 3.47 6.81
CA GLY A 62 3.84 2.88 6.10
C GLY A 62 2.86 3.94 5.58
N SER A 63 2.52 4.93 6.40
CA SER A 63 1.64 6.06 6.02
C SER A 63 2.18 6.81 4.79
N ARG A 64 3.48 7.12 4.75
CA ARG A 64 4.12 7.74 3.58
C ARG A 64 4.08 6.83 2.35
N THR A 65 4.27 5.55 2.55
CA THR A 65 4.22 4.55 1.47
C THR A 65 2.82 4.43 0.89
N LEU A 66 1.78 4.42 1.76
CA LEU A 66 0.37 4.42 1.34
C LEU A 66 0.00 5.69 0.57
N ALA A 67 0.49 6.86 0.99
CA ALA A 67 0.25 8.11 0.27
C ALA A 67 0.86 8.09 -1.16
N ARG A 68 2.06 7.51 -1.33
CA ARG A 68 2.67 7.32 -2.67
C ARG A 68 1.90 6.30 -3.50
N LEU A 69 1.45 5.21 -2.88
CA LEU A 69 0.62 4.20 -3.55
C LEU A 69 -0.70 4.83 -3.99
N ASP A 70 -1.37 5.59 -3.14
CA ASP A 70 -2.62 6.30 -3.46
C ASP A 70 -2.45 7.23 -4.68
N ALA A 71 -1.35 8.00 -4.71
CA ALA A 71 -1.02 8.86 -5.85
C ALA A 71 -0.81 8.05 -7.15
N ALA A 72 -0.11 6.90 -7.07
CA ALA A 72 0.11 6.02 -8.22
C ALA A 72 -1.21 5.41 -8.74
N LEU A 73 -2.10 4.98 -7.85
CA LEU A 73 -3.42 4.43 -8.21
C LEU A 73 -4.34 5.51 -8.79
N SER A 74 -4.33 6.72 -8.21
CA SER A 74 -5.10 7.87 -8.69
C SER A 74 -4.70 8.25 -10.12
N GLY A 75 -3.40 8.32 -10.40
CA GLY A 75 -2.88 8.63 -11.72
C GLY A 75 -3.26 7.60 -12.78
N ALA A 76 -3.24 6.31 -12.43
CA ALA A 76 -3.63 5.23 -13.33
C ALA A 76 -5.14 5.21 -13.61
N GLY A 77 -5.95 5.54 -12.61
CA GLY A 77 -7.41 5.53 -12.72
C GLY A 77 -7.99 6.61 -13.64
N ALA A 78 -7.20 7.61 -14.04
CA ALA A 78 -7.59 8.66 -14.97
C ALA A 78 -7.42 8.25 -16.46
N ALA A 79 -6.82 7.10 -16.74
CA ALA A 79 -6.55 6.63 -18.10
C ALA A 79 -7.80 5.96 -18.72
N GLY A 80 -8.30 6.52 -19.82
CA GLY A 80 -9.36 5.97 -20.67
C GLY A 80 -10.53 6.93 -20.94
N PRO A 81 -11.32 6.71 -22.02
CA PRO A 81 -12.48 7.54 -22.30
C PRO A 81 -13.55 7.32 -21.20
N PRO A 82 -14.03 8.39 -20.54
CA PRO A 82 -14.89 8.27 -19.36
C PRO A 82 -16.26 7.67 -19.66
N ASP A 83 -16.75 7.77 -20.89
CA ASP A 83 -18.11 7.42 -21.29
C ASP A 83 -18.25 6.02 -21.92
N SER A 84 -17.20 5.21 -21.94
CA SER A 84 -17.27 3.83 -22.45
C SER A 84 -17.94 2.90 -21.43
N PRO A 85 -18.84 1.98 -21.86
CA PRO A 85 -19.40 0.93 -20.99
C PRO A 85 -18.31 0.06 -20.32
N ASP A 86 -17.15 -0.02 -20.94
CA ASP A 86 -15.99 -0.77 -20.43
C ASP A 86 -15.04 0.07 -19.57
N ALA A 87 -15.28 1.38 -19.42
CA ALA A 87 -14.44 2.27 -18.65
C ALA A 87 -14.20 1.79 -17.19
N PRO A 88 -15.22 1.29 -16.45
CA PRO A 88 -14.97 0.81 -15.09
C PRO A 88 -14.06 -0.43 -15.04
N ALA A 89 -14.22 -1.37 -15.97
CA ALA A 89 -13.33 -2.54 -16.05
C ALA A 89 -11.91 -2.15 -16.48
N ALA A 90 -11.76 -1.25 -17.44
CA ALA A 90 -10.47 -0.71 -17.86
C ALA A 90 -9.77 0.02 -16.72
N ARG A 91 -10.52 0.77 -15.90
CA ARG A 91 -10.00 1.44 -14.70
C ARG A 91 -9.48 0.44 -13.67
N LEU A 92 -10.23 -0.64 -13.38
CA LEU A 92 -9.76 -1.70 -12.46
C LEU A 92 -8.47 -2.36 -12.96
N VAL A 93 -8.37 -2.63 -14.26
CA VAL A 93 -7.14 -3.15 -14.88
C VAL A 93 -5.97 -2.18 -14.69
N ALA A 94 -6.19 -0.90 -14.96
CA ALA A 94 -5.15 0.12 -14.83
C ALA A 94 -4.68 0.26 -13.37
N VAL A 95 -5.60 0.27 -12.41
CA VAL A 95 -5.31 0.30 -10.96
C VAL A 95 -4.51 -0.94 -10.55
N ALA A 96 -4.91 -2.15 -11.00
CA ALA A 96 -4.20 -3.38 -10.67
C ALA A 96 -2.78 -3.43 -11.25
N ILE A 97 -2.57 -2.91 -12.47
CA ILE A 97 -1.24 -2.80 -13.09
C ILE A 97 -0.39 -1.76 -12.36
N ALA A 98 -0.96 -0.60 -11.99
CA ALA A 98 -0.25 0.42 -11.20
C ALA A 98 0.18 -0.11 -9.84
N TYR A 99 -0.67 -0.88 -9.17
CA TYR A 99 -0.36 -1.57 -7.93
C TYR A 99 0.84 -2.54 -8.09
N CYS A 100 0.83 -3.35 -9.15
CA CYS A 100 1.92 -4.27 -9.46
C CYS A 100 3.25 -3.53 -9.70
N ARG A 101 3.23 -2.45 -10.49
CA ARG A 101 4.40 -1.62 -10.76
C ARG A 101 4.93 -1.00 -9.49
N PHE A 102 4.05 -0.43 -8.66
CA PHE A 102 4.44 0.14 -7.37
C PHE A 102 5.11 -0.90 -6.47
N ALA A 103 4.55 -2.10 -6.36
CA ALA A 103 5.12 -3.20 -5.56
C ALA A 103 6.53 -3.59 -6.04
N ARG A 104 6.73 -3.69 -7.37
CA ARG A 104 8.01 -4.00 -7.98
C ARG A 104 9.06 -2.90 -7.72
N ASP A 105 8.66 -1.65 -7.92
CA ASP A 105 9.58 -0.51 -7.87
C ASP A 105 9.90 -0.09 -6.42
N ASN A 106 9.07 -0.51 -5.43
CA ASN A 106 9.20 -0.18 -4.01
C ASN A 106 9.12 -1.42 -3.10
N LEU A 107 9.71 -2.55 -3.52
CA LEU A 107 9.48 -3.87 -2.93
C LEU A 107 9.54 -3.89 -1.40
N ASN A 108 10.60 -3.38 -0.79
CA ASN A 108 10.78 -3.44 0.65
C ASN A 108 9.79 -2.54 1.42
N LEU A 109 9.45 -1.37 0.90
CA LEU A 109 8.43 -0.48 1.49
C LEU A 109 7.03 -1.08 1.33
N TRP A 110 6.75 -1.65 0.15
CA TRP A 110 5.48 -2.32 -0.11
C TRP A 110 5.29 -3.54 0.80
N ARG A 111 6.32 -4.38 0.96
CA ARG A 111 6.30 -5.51 1.89
C ARG A 111 6.06 -5.07 3.32
N ALA A 112 6.67 -3.97 3.75
CA ALA A 112 6.50 -3.42 5.09
C ALA A 112 5.03 -3.14 5.44
N LEU A 113 4.18 -2.80 4.44
CA LEU A 113 2.75 -2.57 4.66
C LEU A 113 1.99 -3.84 5.09
N PHE A 114 2.46 -5.03 4.71
CA PHE A 114 1.75 -6.29 4.91
C PHE A 114 2.48 -7.26 5.86
N GLU A 115 3.79 -7.15 5.97
CA GLU A 115 4.61 -8.04 6.79
C GLU A 115 4.82 -7.52 8.23
N HIS A 116 4.65 -6.20 8.44
CA HIS A 116 4.80 -5.63 9.78
C HIS A 116 3.75 -6.17 10.73
N ARG A 117 4.21 -6.69 11.88
CA ARG A 117 3.36 -7.14 12.97
C ARG A 117 3.72 -6.34 14.21
N MET A 118 2.71 -5.85 14.93
CA MET A 118 2.92 -5.16 16.19
C MET A 118 3.68 -6.08 17.16
N THR A 119 4.72 -5.55 17.78
CA THR A 119 5.63 -6.29 18.66
C THR A 119 4.93 -6.76 19.96
N GLU A 120 4.01 -5.94 20.47
CA GLU A 120 3.16 -6.27 21.59
C GLU A 120 1.74 -6.58 21.08
N ALA A 121 0.94 -7.27 21.88
CA ALA A 121 -0.47 -7.58 21.56
C ALA A 121 -1.36 -6.31 21.60
N ARG A 122 -0.86 -5.21 21.05
CA ARG A 122 -1.60 -3.96 20.86
C ARG A 122 -2.35 -3.97 19.53
N PRO A 123 -3.57 -3.45 19.51
CA PRO A 123 -4.27 -3.29 18.24
C PRO A 123 -3.55 -2.26 17.36
N VAL A 124 -3.58 -2.49 16.05
CA VAL A 124 -3.14 -1.49 15.09
C VAL A 124 -3.96 -0.21 15.29
N PRO A 125 -3.34 0.99 15.36
CA PRO A 125 -4.06 2.24 15.56
C PRO A 125 -5.11 2.48 14.46
N ALA A 126 -6.28 3.04 14.83
CA ALA A 126 -7.39 3.27 13.91
C ALA A 126 -6.97 4.10 12.68
N TRP A 127 -6.12 5.13 12.88
CA TRP A 127 -5.63 5.97 11.78
C TRP A 127 -4.87 5.17 10.71
N ALA A 128 -4.08 4.16 11.12
CA ALA A 128 -3.33 3.32 10.19
C ALA A 128 -4.26 2.36 9.43
N ILE A 129 -5.31 1.86 10.09
CA ILE A 129 -6.35 1.06 9.44
C ILE A 129 -7.11 1.93 8.43
N ASP A 130 -7.51 3.14 8.81
CA ASP A 130 -8.27 4.06 7.96
C ASP A 130 -7.48 4.46 6.70
N GLU A 131 -6.16 4.63 6.81
CA GLU A 131 -5.28 4.90 5.67
C GLU A 131 -5.26 3.72 4.68
N HIS A 132 -5.17 2.49 5.17
CA HIS A 132 -5.28 1.30 4.31
C HIS A 132 -6.66 1.20 3.65
N MET A 133 -7.73 1.45 4.42
CA MET A 133 -9.09 1.32 3.93
C MET A 133 -9.44 2.35 2.85
N ARG A 134 -8.85 3.55 2.90
CA ARG A 134 -9.06 4.59 1.85
C ARG A 134 -8.62 4.12 0.47
N LEU A 135 -7.58 3.30 0.36
CA LEU A 135 -7.13 2.77 -0.93
C LEU A 135 -8.17 1.87 -1.61
N PHE A 136 -9.05 1.23 -0.83
CA PHE A 136 -10.12 0.42 -1.41
C PHE A 136 -11.12 1.23 -2.22
N ALA A 137 -11.17 2.56 -2.08
CA ALA A 137 -12.00 3.42 -2.92
C ALA A 137 -11.64 3.30 -4.41
N HIS A 138 -10.35 3.08 -4.74
CA HIS A 138 -9.91 2.87 -6.12
C HIS A 138 -10.47 1.59 -6.76
N VAL A 139 -10.86 0.62 -5.95
CA VAL A 139 -11.47 -0.65 -6.38
C VAL A 139 -12.98 -0.57 -6.27
N ALA A 140 -13.51 -0.07 -5.15
CA ALA A 140 -14.94 -0.06 -4.87
C ALA A 140 -15.73 0.87 -5.82
N ALA A 141 -15.18 2.02 -6.20
CA ALA A 141 -15.87 2.96 -7.08
C ALA A 141 -16.14 2.37 -8.48
N PRO A 142 -15.15 1.79 -9.21
CA PRO A 142 -15.42 1.14 -10.48
C PRO A 142 -16.27 -0.14 -10.33
N LEU A 143 -16.14 -0.90 -9.22
CA LEU A 143 -17.01 -2.06 -8.97
C LEU A 143 -18.47 -1.64 -8.79
N ARG A 144 -18.72 -0.53 -8.08
CA ARG A 144 -20.07 0.05 -7.94
C ARG A 144 -20.68 0.40 -9.31
N ALA A 145 -19.87 0.93 -10.24
CA ALA A 145 -20.33 1.24 -11.58
C ALA A 145 -20.62 -0.01 -12.42
N LEU A 146 -19.92 -1.14 -12.19
CA LEU A 146 -20.17 -2.41 -12.88
C LEU A 146 -21.38 -3.16 -12.32
N ALA A 147 -21.64 -3.05 -11.01
CA ALA A 147 -22.70 -3.75 -10.31
C ALA A 147 -23.44 -2.81 -9.35
N PRO A 148 -24.26 -1.88 -9.88
CA PRO A 148 -24.94 -0.84 -9.08
C PRO A 148 -25.97 -1.39 -8.10
N SER A 149 -26.48 -2.60 -8.34
CA SER A 149 -27.46 -3.28 -7.50
C SER A 149 -26.88 -3.97 -6.26
N LEU A 150 -25.53 -4.12 -6.18
CA LEU A 150 -24.92 -4.76 -5.04
C LEU A 150 -25.10 -3.95 -3.75
N ASP A 151 -25.40 -4.67 -2.68
CA ASP A 151 -25.41 -4.13 -1.32
C ASP A 151 -24.01 -3.56 -0.96
N PRO A 152 -23.93 -2.47 -0.19
CA PRO A 152 -22.65 -1.88 0.21
C PRO A 152 -21.68 -2.82 0.94
N VAL A 153 -22.21 -3.76 1.74
CA VAL A 153 -21.38 -4.75 2.46
C VAL A 153 -20.79 -5.75 1.48
N GLU A 154 -21.63 -6.28 0.58
CA GLU A 154 -21.19 -7.20 -0.48
C GLU A 154 -20.17 -6.53 -1.42
N LEU A 155 -20.39 -5.27 -1.78
CA LEU A 155 -19.44 -4.51 -2.58
C LEU A 155 -18.08 -4.39 -1.88
N ALA A 156 -18.06 -4.11 -0.57
CA ALA A 156 -16.83 -4.00 0.20
C ALA A 156 -16.10 -5.35 0.30
N LEU A 157 -16.83 -6.46 0.46
CA LEU A 157 -16.27 -7.81 0.45
C LEU A 157 -15.71 -8.17 -0.92
N LEU A 158 -16.42 -7.83 -1.99
CA LEU A 158 -16.01 -8.06 -3.36
C LEU A 158 -14.73 -7.29 -3.70
N ALA A 159 -14.62 -6.02 -3.27
CA ALA A 159 -13.43 -5.22 -3.45
C ALA A 159 -12.22 -5.84 -2.74
N ARG A 160 -12.39 -6.35 -1.52
CA ARG A 160 -11.33 -7.06 -0.78
C ARG A 160 -10.95 -8.37 -1.44
N THR A 161 -11.92 -9.11 -1.99
CA THR A 161 -11.68 -10.38 -2.69
C THR A 161 -10.87 -10.14 -3.96
N LEU A 162 -11.24 -9.15 -4.78
CA LEU A 162 -10.47 -8.78 -5.96
C LEU A 162 -9.05 -8.30 -5.60
N PHE A 163 -8.93 -7.47 -4.56
CA PHE A 163 -7.62 -7.05 -4.06
C PHE A 163 -6.77 -8.25 -3.64
N ALA A 164 -7.32 -9.18 -2.84
CA ALA A 164 -6.59 -10.36 -2.37
C ALA A 164 -6.11 -11.24 -3.53
N ALA A 165 -6.93 -11.42 -4.57
CA ALA A 165 -6.55 -12.18 -5.77
C ALA A 165 -5.39 -11.51 -6.52
N VAL A 166 -5.48 -10.19 -6.76
CA VAL A 166 -4.42 -9.41 -7.42
C VAL A 166 -3.15 -9.39 -6.56
N HIS A 167 -3.30 -9.12 -5.25
CA HIS A 167 -2.18 -9.08 -4.30
C HIS A 167 -1.41 -10.41 -4.27
N GLY A 168 -2.12 -11.55 -4.23
CA GLY A 168 -1.47 -12.86 -4.25
C GLY A 168 -0.64 -13.10 -5.52
N VAL A 169 -1.17 -12.73 -6.70
CA VAL A 169 -0.43 -12.82 -7.97
C VAL A 169 0.79 -11.89 -7.97
N VAL A 170 0.61 -10.64 -7.49
CA VAL A 170 1.70 -9.65 -7.39
C VAL A 170 2.78 -10.14 -6.43
N LEU A 171 2.39 -10.58 -5.21
CA LEU A 171 3.33 -11.05 -4.19
C LEU A 171 4.22 -12.18 -4.72
N LEU A 172 3.60 -13.22 -5.32
CA LEU A 172 4.35 -14.33 -5.88
C LEU A 172 5.27 -13.89 -7.02
N GLY A 173 4.77 -12.99 -7.89
CA GLY A 173 5.51 -12.52 -9.07
C GLY A 173 6.70 -11.64 -8.73
N VAL A 174 6.53 -10.63 -7.85
CA VAL A 174 7.64 -9.72 -7.49
C VAL A 174 8.70 -10.41 -6.63
N GLU A 175 8.32 -11.45 -5.87
CA GLU A 175 9.25 -12.28 -5.11
C GLU A 175 9.87 -13.42 -5.91
N GLN A 176 9.50 -13.58 -7.17
CA GLN A 176 9.99 -14.64 -8.06
C GLN A 176 9.88 -16.04 -7.44
N LYS A 177 8.74 -16.32 -6.76
CA LYS A 177 8.50 -17.65 -6.18
C LYS A 177 8.40 -18.70 -7.29
N THR A 178 8.76 -19.94 -6.99
CA THR A 178 8.82 -21.05 -7.95
C THR A 178 7.54 -21.26 -8.76
N VAL A 179 6.38 -20.96 -8.17
CA VAL A 179 5.05 -21.09 -8.80
C VAL A 179 4.50 -19.76 -9.35
N ALA A 180 5.32 -18.73 -9.39
CA ALA A 180 4.91 -17.39 -9.84
C ALA A 180 4.67 -17.35 -11.35
N VAL A 181 3.80 -16.42 -11.76
CA VAL A 181 3.74 -15.99 -13.15
C VAL A 181 5.07 -15.33 -13.51
N PRO A 182 5.70 -15.66 -14.66
CA PRO A 182 6.93 -15.01 -15.11
C PRO A 182 6.79 -13.48 -15.14
N GLN A 183 7.86 -12.77 -14.76
CA GLN A 183 7.83 -11.33 -14.55
C GLN A 183 7.43 -10.56 -15.82
N GLU A 184 7.86 -11.03 -16.99
CA GLU A 184 7.52 -10.45 -18.29
C GLU A 184 6.04 -10.59 -18.66
N ALA A 185 5.34 -11.59 -18.11
CA ALA A 185 3.91 -11.83 -18.32
C ALA A 185 3.02 -11.28 -17.20
N LEU A 186 3.60 -10.81 -16.10
CA LEU A 186 2.89 -10.53 -14.86
C LEU A 186 1.79 -9.48 -15.04
N GLU A 187 2.10 -8.32 -15.63
CA GLU A 187 1.12 -7.25 -15.87
C GLU A 187 -0.01 -7.71 -16.81
N GLN A 188 0.33 -8.46 -17.85
CA GLN A 188 -0.65 -9.00 -18.80
C GLN A 188 -1.62 -9.98 -18.09
N LYS A 189 -1.09 -10.86 -17.23
CA LYS A 189 -1.90 -11.86 -16.52
C LYS A 189 -2.77 -11.23 -15.44
N ILE A 190 -2.27 -10.22 -14.73
CA ILE A 190 -3.08 -9.39 -13.81
C ILE A 190 -4.24 -8.72 -14.56
N GLY A 191 -3.95 -8.08 -15.70
CA GLY A 191 -4.99 -7.46 -16.52
C GLY A 191 -6.03 -8.47 -17.03
N GLN A 192 -5.59 -9.69 -17.39
CA GLN A 192 -6.49 -10.77 -17.80
C GLN A 192 -7.37 -11.24 -16.63
N LEU A 193 -6.80 -11.46 -15.45
CA LEU A 193 -7.53 -11.84 -14.23
C LEU A 193 -8.63 -10.83 -13.91
N VAL A 194 -8.30 -9.54 -13.88
CA VAL A 194 -9.27 -8.47 -13.58
C VAL A 194 -10.39 -8.41 -14.63
N ARG A 195 -10.07 -8.54 -15.92
CA ARG A 195 -11.09 -8.58 -16.99
C ARG A 195 -12.03 -9.76 -16.84
N LEU A 196 -11.53 -10.97 -16.57
CA LEU A 196 -12.35 -12.16 -16.35
C LEU A 196 -13.25 -11.98 -15.13
N PHE A 197 -12.75 -11.39 -14.06
CA PHE A 197 -13.55 -11.07 -12.88
C PHE A 197 -14.70 -10.09 -13.22
N CYS A 198 -14.42 -9.01 -13.96
CA CYS A 198 -15.43 -8.04 -14.38
C CYS A 198 -16.47 -8.64 -15.32
N LEU A 199 -16.08 -9.56 -16.22
CA LEU A 199 -17.02 -10.27 -17.10
C LEU A 199 -17.96 -11.18 -16.31
N GLY A 200 -17.43 -11.94 -15.34
CA GLY A 200 -18.24 -12.78 -14.46
C GLY A 200 -19.25 -11.95 -13.63
N LEU A 201 -18.83 -10.79 -13.14
CA LEU A 201 -19.70 -9.90 -12.36
C LEU A 201 -20.88 -9.32 -13.16
N ARG A 202 -20.71 -9.13 -14.48
CA ARG A 202 -21.81 -8.64 -15.36
C ARG A 202 -22.84 -9.71 -15.69
N GLN A 203 -22.53 -11.00 -15.44
CA GLN A 203 -23.40 -12.13 -15.75
C GLN A 203 -24.16 -12.66 -14.52
N SER A 204 -23.78 -12.21 -13.32
CA SER A 204 -24.40 -12.56 -12.04
C SER A 204 -25.44 -11.55 -11.65
#